data_ad8a4226bf3fba983d07e710cad67fd4
#
_entry.id   ad8a4226bf3fba983d07e710cad67fd4
#
_cell.length_a   1.000
_cell.length_b   1.000
_cell.length_c   1.000
_cell.angle_alpha   90.00
_cell.angle_beta   90.00
_cell.angle_gamma   90.00
#
_symmetry.space_group_name_H-M   'P 1'
#
loop_
_entity.id
_entity.type
_entity.pdbx_description
1 polymer ?
#
loop_
_entity_poly.entity_id
_entity_poly.type
_entity_poly.pdbx_seq_one_letter_code
_entity_poly.pdbx_strand_id
1 'polypeptide(L)'
;MRYPVDVFTGKIREYEGSRPSAIAKVQVSGELTLTEQGLLGDEQAETKIHGGPDRALCHYPRAHYQYWAREFSEQADLFVAPAFGENLSTEGLTEENVFIGDIFRWGDTFIQVTQPRSPCFKLNFHFDISDMASIMQASGKTGWLYRVIAGGSVSAATPLVLASRLSDVSVHE
;
A
#
# COMPACT_ATOMS: atom_id res chain seq x y z
N MET A 1 -13.34 -15.62 -1.38
CA MET A 1 -13.17 -14.73 -2.56
C MET A 1 -11.67 -14.57 -2.81
N ARG A 2 -11.26 -14.45 -4.08
CA ARG A 2 -9.85 -14.29 -4.49
C ARG A 2 -9.68 -12.91 -5.08
N TYR A 3 -8.66 -12.17 -4.63
CA TYR A 3 -8.37 -10.83 -5.09
C TYR A 3 -7.05 -10.82 -5.86
N PRO A 4 -7.07 -10.72 -7.20
CA PRO A 4 -5.85 -10.51 -7.98
C PRO A 4 -5.09 -9.30 -7.44
N VAL A 5 -3.77 -9.42 -7.34
CA VAL A 5 -2.92 -8.41 -6.72
C VAL A 5 -1.80 -7.98 -7.65
N ASP A 6 -1.62 -6.69 -7.82
CA ASP A 6 -0.39 -6.15 -8.38
C ASP A 6 0.61 -5.90 -7.27
N VAL A 7 1.87 -6.17 -7.55
CA VAL A 7 2.96 -6.09 -6.60
C VAL A 7 4.01 -5.10 -7.08
N PHE A 8 4.46 -4.24 -6.17
CA PHE A 8 5.42 -3.18 -6.46
C PHE A 8 6.53 -3.13 -5.42
N THR A 9 7.74 -2.91 -5.88
CA THR A 9 8.92 -2.68 -5.03
C THR A 9 9.67 -1.45 -5.50
N GLY A 10 10.39 -0.80 -4.59
CA GLY A 10 11.16 0.39 -4.91
C GLY A 10 12.43 0.53 -4.09
N LYS A 11 13.31 1.41 -4.57
CA LYS A 11 14.54 1.80 -3.91
C LYS A 11 14.43 3.22 -3.40
N ILE A 12 15.12 3.51 -2.31
CA ILE A 12 15.26 4.88 -1.82
C ILE A 12 15.95 5.71 -2.89
N ARG A 13 15.34 6.84 -3.25
CA ARG A 13 15.91 7.83 -4.15
C ARG A 13 15.92 9.19 -3.48
N GLU A 14 16.95 9.97 -3.78
CA GLU A 14 16.98 11.38 -3.42
C GLU A 14 16.21 12.17 -4.49
N TYR A 15 15.32 13.03 -4.04
CA TYR A 15 14.61 13.97 -4.90
C TYR A 15 15.14 15.37 -4.62
N GLU A 16 15.42 16.13 -5.67
CA GLU A 16 15.92 17.49 -5.57
C GLU A 16 14.96 18.36 -4.74
N GLY A 17 15.48 18.97 -3.66
CA GLY A 17 14.68 19.79 -2.74
C GLY A 17 13.78 19.04 -1.74
N SER A 18 13.86 17.70 -1.66
CA SER A 18 13.05 16.90 -0.74
C SER A 18 13.88 15.86 0.02
N ARG A 19 13.26 15.28 1.08
CA ARG A 19 13.88 14.16 1.80
C ARG A 19 13.89 12.89 0.95
N PRO A 20 14.87 11.98 1.15
CA PRO A 20 14.90 10.67 0.50
C PRO A 20 13.55 9.95 0.60
N SER A 21 13.13 9.33 -0.49
CA SER A 21 11.84 8.63 -0.55
C SER A 21 11.93 7.36 -1.39
N ALA A 22 11.20 6.33 -0.99
CA ALA A 22 10.98 5.10 -1.75
C ALA A 22 9.56 5.04 -2.35
N ILE A 23 8.93 6.19 -2.57
CA ILE A 23 7.57 6.27 -3.13
C ILE A 23 7.51 5.80 -4.58
N ALA A 24 8.58 6.01 -5.36
CA ALA A 24 8.65 5.59 -6.75
C ALA A 24 8.96 4.09 -6.83
N LYS A 25 7.91 3.28 -6.81
CA LYS A 25 7.99 1.83 -6.96
C LYS A 25 7.74 1.42 -8.40
N VAL A 26 8.16 0.21 -8.75
CA VAL A 26 7.94 -0.43 -10.05
C VAL A 26 7.23 -1.75 -9.88
N GLN A 27 6.41 -2.12 -10.86
CA GLN A 27 5.68 -3.38 -10.85
C GLN A 27 6.63 -4.57 -10.99
N VAL A 28 6.38 -5.62 -10.22
CA VAL A 28 7.13 -6.88 -10.26
C VAL A 28 6.19 -8.01 -10.62
N SER A 29 6.56 -8.79 -11.64
CA SER A 29 5.78 -9.94 -12.11
C SER A 29 6.35 -11.30 -11.66
N GLY A 30 7.61 -11.33 -11.22
CA GLY A 30 8.31 -12.53 -10.79
C GLY A 30 8.02 -12.96 -9.36
N GLU A 31 8.68 -14.02 -8.97
CA GLU A 31 8.67 -14.53 -7.60
C GLU A 31 9.50 -13.61 -6.69
N LEU A 32 8.98 -13.33 -5.50
CA LEU A 32 9.60 -12.48 -4.47
C LEU A 32 9.63 -13.24 -3.15
N THR A 33 10.58 -12.87 -2.30
CA THR A 33 10.63 -13.33 -0.91
C THR A 33 9.94 -12.31 -0.01
N LEU A 34 8.93 -12.77 0.73
CA LEU A 34 8.27 -12.00 1.79
C LEU A 34 8.92 -12.35 3.13
N THR A 35 9.41 -11.34 3.84
CA THR A 35 10.01 -11.43 5.17
C THR A 35 9.15 -10.71 6.20
N GLU A 36 9.46 -10.82 7.48
CA GLU A 36 8.79 -10.05 8.55
C GLU A 36 8.90 -8.53 8.35
N GLN A 37 9.88 -8.07 7.58
CA GLN A 37 10.11 -6.65 7.30
C GLN A 37 9.49 -6.21 5.97
N GLY A 38 8.85 -7.10 5.22
CA GLY A 38 8.25 -6.84 3.91
C GLY A 38 8.93 -7.61 2.78
N LEU A 39 8.72 -7.14 1.55
CA LEU A 39 9.30 -7.75 0.35
C LEU A 39 10.81 -7.52 0.30
N LEU A 40 11.55 -8.61 0.10
CA LEU A 40 12.99 -8.53 -0.08
C LEU A 40 13.30 -7.71 -1.34
N GLY A 41 14.17 -6.69 -1.17
CA GLY A 41 14.52 -5.78 -2.26
C GLY A 41 13.66 -4.51 -2.33
N ASP A 42 12.56 -4.45 -1.58
CA ASP A 42 11.84 -3.20 -1.33
C ASP A 42 12.53 -2.41 -0.22
N GLU A 43 12.65 -1.10 -0.40
CA GLU A 43 13.26 -0.21 0.59
C GLU A 43 12.23 0.76 1.15
N GLN A 44 12.38 1.10 2.42
CA GLN A 44 11.55 2.11 3.10
C GLN A 44 12.45 3.23 3.59
N ALA A 45 12.16 4.45 3.15
CA ALA A 45 12.81 5.63 3.71
C ALA A 45 12.20 5.93 5.09
N GLU A 46 13.03 6.45 6.02
CA GLU A 46 12.58 6.84 7.37
C GLU A 46 11.94 5.66 8.16
N THR A 47 12.66 4.56 8.27
CA THR A 47 12.22 3.32 8.93
C THR A 47 11.70 3.51 10.36
N LYS A 48 12.12 4.56 11.05
CA LYS A 48 11.61 4.93 12.39
C LYS A 48 10.15 5.38 12.37
N ILE A 49 9.69 5.93 11.25
CA ILE A 49 8.34 6.50 11.08
C ILE A 49 7.48 5.59 10.20
N HIS A 50 8.04 5.09 9.11
CA HIS A 50 7.33 4.32 8.07
C HIS A 50 7.63 2.82 8.09
N GLY A 51 8.59 2.37 8.91
CA GLY A 51 8.99 0.97 9.03
C GLY A 51 8.48 0.30 10.30
N GLY A 52 8.99 -0.91 10.51
CA GLY A 52 8.65 -1.77 11.64
C GLY A 52 7.76 -2.94 11.25
N PRO A 53 7.66 -3.97 12.12
CA PRO A 53 6.95 -5.21 11.78
C PRO A 53 5.46 -4.99 11.47
N ASP A 54 4.82 -3.99 12.07
CA ASP A 54 3.40 -3.68 11.84
C ASP A 54 3.15 -2.85 10.57
N ARG A 55 4.20 -2.49 9.87
CA ARG A 55 4.19 -1.66 8.65
C ARG A 55 5.05 -2.27 7.55
N ALA A 56 5.05 -3.60 7.47
CA ALA A 56 5.88 -4.34 6.53
C ALA A 56 5.45 -4.15 5.07
N LEU A 57 4.15 -4.01 4.81
CA LEU A 57 3.58 -3.78 3.49
C LEU A 57 2.54 -2.67 3.53
N CYS A 58 2.48 -1.88 2.46
CA CYS A 58 1.43 -0.90 2.21
C CYS A 58 0.52 -1.38 1.08
N HIS A 59 -0.80 -1.29 1.30
CA HIS A 59 -1.83 -1.61 0.32
C HIS A 59 -2.60 -0.35 -0.06
N TYR A 60 -2.89 -0.19 -1.35
CA TYR A 60 -3.74 0.88 -1.84
C TYR A 60 -4.77 0.37 -2.84
N PRO A 61 -6.10 0.59 -2.61
CA PRO A 61 -7.15 0.15 -3.50
C PRO A 61 -7.05 0.74 -4.89
N ARG A 62 -7.12 -0.11 -5.93
CA ARG A 62 -7.06 0.35 -7.32
C ARG A 62 -8.22 1.29 -7.68
N ALA A 63 -9.40 1.08 -7.10
CA ALA A 63 -10.58 1.90 -7.36
C ALA A 63 -10.38 3.40 -7.04
N HIS A 64 -9.48 3.73 -6.10
CA HIS A 64 -9.24 5.12 -5.72
C HIS A 64 -8.49 5.93 -6.77
N TYR A 65 -7.75 5.29 -7.67
CA TYR A 65 -7.02 5.98 -8.73
C TYR A 65 -7.95 6.76 -9.66
N GLN A 66 -9.08 6.14 -10.06
CA GLN A 66 -10.08 6.81 -10.89
C GLN A 66 -10.77 7.96 -10.16
N TYR A 67 -11.00 7.82 -8.85
CA TYR A 67 -11.55 8.88 -8.03
C TYR A 67 -10.61 10.10 -8.04
N TRP A 68 -9.32 9.92 -7.71
CA TRP A 68 -8.35 11.00 -7.67
C TRP A 68 -8.12 11.67 -9.03
N ALA A 69 -8.06 10.89 -10.11
CA ALA A 69 -7.91 11.42 -11.46
C ALA A 69 -9.10 12.31 -11.90
N ARG A 70 -10.29 12.09 -11.33
CA ARG A 70 -11.46 12.96 -11.56
C ARG A 70 -11.43 14.20 -10.68
N GLU A 71 -11.06 14.05 -9.41
CA GLU A 71 -10.96 15.18 -8.48
C GLU A 71 -9.85 16.17 -8.87
N PHE A 72 -8.75 15.67 -9.41
CA PHE A 72 -7.58 16.44 -9.82
C PHE A 72 -7.28 16.23 -11.30
N SER A 73 -8.14 16.75 -12.15
CA SER A 73 -8.08 16.51 -13.61
C SER A 73 -6.79 17.03 -14.28
N GLU A 74 -6.18 18.07 -13.72
CA GLU A 74 -4.89 18.61 -14.22
C GLU A 74 -3.72 17.67 -13.92
N GLN A 75 -3.79 16.87 -12.85
CA GLN A 75 -2.80 15.88 -12.43
C GLN A 75 -3.24 14.44 -12.74
N ALA A 76 -4.30 14.24 -13.54
CA ALA A 76 -4.91 12.93 -13.77
C ALA A 76 -3.91 11.84 -14.19
N ASP A 77 -2.93 12.19 -15.00
CA ASP A 77 -1.90 11.28 -15.51
C ASP A 77 -0.94 10.77 -14.41
N LEU A 78 -0.88 11.45 -13.26
CA LEU A 78 -0.06 11.04 -12.12
C LEU A 78 -0.74 9.96 -11.28
N PHE A 79 -2.08 9.82 -11.36
CA PHE A 79 -2.83 8.85 -10.57
C PHE A 79 -2.87 7.48 -11.24
N VAL A 80 -1.72 6.83 -11.30
CA VAL A 80 -1.52 5.47 -11.82
C VAL A 80 -0.71 4.66 -10.83
N ALA A 81 -1.17 3.43 -10.51
CA ALA A 81 -0.46 2.56 -9.55
C ALA A 81 1.01 2.33 -9.97
N PRO A 82 1.95 2.46 -9.06
CA PRO A 82 1.88 2.61 -7.61
C PRO A 82 2.10 4.04 -7.10
N ALA A 83 1.37 5.03 -7.59
CA ALA A 83 1.63 6.45 -7.33
C ALA A 83 1.58 6.85 -5.85
N PHE A 84 0.91 6.07 -5.00
CA PHE A 84 0.90 6.29 -3.56
C PHE A 84 2.03 5.56 -2.82
N GLY A 85 2.94 4.90 -3.55
CA GLY A 85 4.08 4.18 -2.98
C GLY A 85 3.70 2.86 -2.30
N GLU A 86 2.57 2.30 -2.68
CA GLU A 86 2.11 1.00 -2.19
C GLU A 86 2.94 -0.16 -2.71
N ASN A 87 2.96 -1.26 -1.93
CA ASN A 87 3.50 -2.54 -2.34
C ASN A 87 2.46 -3.41 -3.04
N LEU A 88 1.19 -3.29 -2.61
CA LEU A 88 0.08 -4.09 -3.11
C LEU A 88 -1.05 -3.18 -3.59
N SER A 89 -1.66 -3.55 -4.70
CA SER A 89 -2.89 -2.93 -5.20
C SER A 89 -3.86 -3.99 -5.70
N THR A 90 -5.13 -3.89 -5.30
CA THR A 90 -6.18 -4.84 -5.70
C THR A 90 -7.44 -4.12 -6.13
N GLU A 91 -8.26 -4.83 -6.89
CA GLU A 91 -9.67 -4.48 -7.10
C GLU A 91 -10.57 -5.19 -6.08
N GLY A 92 -11.65 -4.54 -5.68
CA GLY A 92 -12.67 -5.13 -4.82
C GLY A 92 -12.39 -5.06 -3.32
N LEU A 93 -11.18 -4.72 -2.90
CA LEU A 93 -10.85 -4.38 -1.51
C LEU A 93 -10.80 -2.87 -1.34
N THR A 94 -11.48 -2.38 -0.30
CA THR A 94 -11.50 -0.97 0.10
C THR A 94 -11.49 -0.87 1.62
N GLU A 95 -11.28 0.33 2.15
CA GLU A 95 -11.30 0.59 3.59
C GLU A 95 -12.64 0.24 4.26
N GLU A 96 -13.73 0.19 3.49
CA GLU A 96 -15.07 -0.14 3.98
C GLU A 96 -15.28 -1.66 4.18
N ASN A 97 -14.58 -2.50 3.41
CA ASN A 97 -14.77 -3.96 3.44
C ASN A 97 -13.55 -4.74 3.95
N VAL A 98 -12.45 -4.05 4.26
CA VAL A 98 -11.28 -4.59 4.94
C VAL A 98 -11.30 -4.14 6.40
N PHE A 99 -11.01 -5.05 7.32
CA PHE A 99 -11.12 -4.81 8.76
C PHE A 99 -9.76 -4.97 9.45
N ILE A 100 -9.57 -4.20 10.51
CA ILE A 100 -8.37 -4.30 11.35
C ILE A 100 -8.28 -5.72 11.90
N GLY A 101 -7.14 -6.37 11.72
CA GLY A 101 -6.94 -7.75 12.10
C GLY A 101 -7.32 -8.78 11.03
N ASP A 102 -7.90 -8.39 9.88
CA ASP A 102 -8.12 -9.31 8.76
C ASP A 102 -6.81 -9.99 8.38
N ILE A 103 -6.84 -11.32 8.24
CA ILE A 103 -5.70 -12.13 7.81
C ILE A 103 -5.95 -12.58 6.38
N PHE A 104 -5.01 -12.21 5.51
CA PHE A 104 -5.01 -12.68 4.12
C PHE A 104 -3.92 -13.73 3.93
N ARG A 105 -4.28 -14.81 3.22
CA ARG A 105 -3.32 -15.77 2.69
C ARG A 105 -2.87 -15.29 1.30
N TRP A 106 -1.56 -15.31 1.09
CA TRP A 106 -0.92 -14.99 -0.18
C TRP A 106 0.08 -16.12 -0.52
N GLY A 107 -0.35 -17.06 -1.36
CA GLY A 107 0.38 -18.33 -1.51
C GLY A 107 0.42 -19.13 -0.21
N ASP A 108 1.63 -19.46 0.24
CA ASP A 108 1.87 -20.14 1.52
C ASP A 108 2.18 -19.17 2.67
N THR A 109 2.08 -17.87 2.41
CA THR A 109 2.34 -16.82 3.39
C THR A 109 1.05 -16.26 3.98
N PHE A 110 1.16 -15.56 5.12
CA PHE A 110 0.05 -14.90 5.78
C PHE A 110 0.44 -13.48 6.18
N ILE A 111 -0.43 -12.52 5.83
CA ILE A 111 -0.32 -11.11 6.19
C ILE A 111 -1.57 -10.66 6.93
N GLN A 112 -1.41 -9.75 7.90
CA GLN A 112 -2.50 -9.25 8.73
C GLN A 112 -2.61 -7.74 8.64
N VAL A 113 -3.82 -7.23 8.43
CA VAL A 113 -4.14 -5.80 8.47
C VAL A 113 -3.89 -5.26 9.88
N THR A 114 -3.08 -4.24 9.99
CA THR A 114 -2.70 -3.66 11.29
C THR A 114 -3.36 -2.33 11.57
N GLN A 115 -3.35 -1.43 10.59
CA GLN A 115 -3.81 -0.05 10.77
C GLN A 115 -4.11 0.62 9.42
N PRO A 116 -4.99 1.67 9.39
CA PRO A 116 -5.05 2.57 8.26
C PRO A 116 -3.68 3.22 8.02
N ARG A 117 -3.39 3.54 6.76
CA ARG A 117 -2.20 4.32 6.44
C ARG A 117 -2.41 5.78 6.81
N SER A 118 -1.44 6.39 7.48
CA SER A 118 -1.37 7.83 7.66
C SER A 118 -0.68 8.46 6.44
N PRO A 119 -1.34 9.32 5.66
CA PRO A 119 -0.74 9.99 4.53
C PRO A 119 0.45 10.86 4.94
N CYS A 120 1.51 10.85 4.13
CA CYS A 120 2.71 11.64 4.36
C CYS A 120 2.71 12.89 3.47
N PHE A 121 3.25 14.01 3.98
CA PHE A 121 3.40 15.26 3.22
C PHE A 121 4.20 15.11 1.90
N LYS A 122 4.99 14.05 1.75
CA LYS A 122 5.70 13.73 0.50
C LYS A 122 4.74 13.54 -0.69
N LEU A 123 3.49 13.14 -0.43
CA LEU A 123 2.46 13.05 -1.45
C LEU A 123 2.12 14.42 -2.07
N ASN A 124 2.22 15.50 -1.29
CA ASN A 124 1.98 16.85 -1.78
C ASN A 124 2.95 17.22 -2.91
N PHE A 125 4.22 16.88 -2.72
CA PHE A 125 5.25 17.12 -3.74
C PHE A 125 5.13 16.14 -4.91
N HIS A 126 4.82 14.89 -4.62
CA HIS A 126 4.71 13.84 -5.65
C HIS A 126 3.59 14.14 -6.66
N PHE A 127 2.46 14.65 -6.19
CA PHE A 127 1.31 14.98 -7.03
C PHE A 127 1.23 16.46 -7.45
N ASP A 128 2.14 17.29 -6.97
CA ASP A 128 2.07 18.75 -7.14
C ASP A 128 0.72 19.34 -6.68
N ILE A 129 0.25 18.86 -5.52
CA ILE A 129 -1.00 19.28 -4.87
C ILE A 129 -0.66 19.62 -3.41
N SER A 130 -0.72 20.91 -3.04
CA SER A 130 -0.22 21.40 -1.75
C SER A 130 -0.80 20.71 -0.51
N ASP A 131 -2.04 20.23 -0.60
CA ASP A 131 -2.79 19.66 0.51
C ASP A 131 -3.17 18.19 0.31
N MET A 132 -2.50 17.48 -0.62
CA MET A 132 -2.86 16.10 -1.00
C MET A 132 -2.94 15.16 0.20
N ALA A 133 -1.97 15.21 1.11
CA ALA A 133 -1.97 14.37 2.30
C ALA A 133 -3.19 14.63 3.20
N SER A 134 -3.55 15.89 3.42
CA SER A 134 -4.72 16.28 4.23
C SER A 134 -6.04 15.90 3.57
N ILE A 135 -6.15 16.10 2.26
CA ILE A 135 -7.33 15.72 1.47
C ILE A 135 -7.51 14.19 1.50
N MET A 136 -6.43 13.45 1.31
CA MET A 136 -6.43 11.98 1.39
C MET A 136 -6.88 11.50 2.78
N GLN A 137 -6.33 12.10 3.85
CA GLN A 137 -6.72 11.77 5.23
C GLN A 137 -8.21 12.05 5.46
N ALA A 138 -8.70 13.20 5.05
CA ALA A 138 -10.10 13.60 5.23
C ALA A 138 -11.08 12.73 4.42
N SER A 139 -10.65 12.19 3.29
CA SER A 139 -11.48 11.33 2.44
C SER A 139 -11.65 9.91 2.97
N GLY A 140 -10.79 9.45 3.90
CA GLY A 140 -10.72 8.05 4.33
C GLY A 140 -10.13 7.09 3.30
N LYS A 141 -9.74 7.57 2.10
CA LYS A 141 -9.16 6.76 1.01
C LYS A 141 -7.64 6.66 1.16
N THR A 142 -7.22 6.08 2.27
CA THR A 142 -5.81 6.08 2.70
C THR A 142 -5.05 4.80 2.35
N GLY A 143 -5.76 3.70 2.11
CA GLY A 143 -5.18 2.38 2.13
C GLY A 143 -4.84 1.94 3.57
N TRP A 144 -4.13 0.85 3.69
CA TRP A 144 -3.78 0.25 4.98
C TRP A 144 -2.41 -0.42 4.95
N LEU A 145 -1.98 -0.84 6.12
CA LEU A 145 -0.70 -1.50 6.34
C LEU A 145 -0.90 -2.93 6.84
N TYR A 146 0.11 -3.77 6.57
CA TYR A 146 0.16 -5.15 7.05
C TYR A 146 1.41 -5.43 7.86
N ARG A 147 1.25 -6.36 8.81
CA ARG A 147 2.37 -7.18 9.31
C ARG A 147 2.41 -8.52 8.56
N VAL A 148 3.58 -9.14 8.56
CA VAL A 148 3.77 -10.48 8.03
C VAL A 148 3.72 -11.48 9.19
N ILE A 149 2.73 -12.38 9.17
CA ILE A 149 2.61 -13.46 10.18
C ILE A 149 3.53 -14.61 9.82
N ALA A 150 3.52 -15.01 8.55
CA ALA A 150 4.37 -16.07 8.02
C ALA A 150 4.89 -15.64 6.64
N GLY A 151 6.20 -15.53 6.54
CA GLY A 151 6.90 -15.19 5.30
C GLY A 151 7.11 -16.42 4.39
N GLY A 152 7.67 -16.18 3.22
CA GLY A 152 7.93 -17.19 2.20
C GLY A 152 7.95 -16.62 0.81
N SER A 153 7.70 -17.46 -0.20
CA SER A 153 7.65 -17.05 -1.59
C SER A 153 6.27 -16.52 -1.97
N VAL A 154 6.23 -15.40 -2.67
CA VAL A 154 5.01 -14.72 -3.14
C VAL A 154 5.18 -14.22 -4.58
N SER A 155 4.09 -14.02 -5.28
CA SER A 155 4.11 -13.39 -6.61
C SER A 155 2.76 -12.74 -6.95
N ALA A 156 2.76 -11.84 -7.94
CA ALA A 156 1.54 -11.26 -8.48
C ALA A 156 0.60 -12.29 -9.15
N ALA A 157 1.13 -13.44 -9.57
CA ALA A 157 0.33 -14.53 -10.13
C ALA A 157 -0.57 -15.23 -9.09
N THR A 158 -0.29 -15.02 -7.80
CA THR A 158 -1.04 -15.64 -6.69
C THR A 158 -1.95 -14.60 -6.04
N PRO A 159 -3.29 -14.79 -6.08
CA PRO A 159 -4.22 -13.82 -5.50
C PRO A 159 -4.19 -13.83 -3.97
N LEU A 160 -4.58 -12.71 -3.37
CA LEU A 160 -4.91 -12.65 -1.94
C LEU A 160 -6.23 -13.36 -1.67
N VAL A 161 -6.31 -14.08 -0.56
CA VAL A 161 -7.52 -14.76 -0.09
C VAL A 161 -7.74 -14.41 1.37
N LEU A 162 -8.90 -13.84 1.72
CA LEU A 162 -9.26 -13.62 3.12
C LEU A 162 -9.34 -14.98 3.83
N ALA A 163 -8.47 -15.19 4.79
CA ALA A 163 -8.37 -16.42 5.56
C ALA A 163 -9.13 -16.32 6.88
N SER A 164 -9.11 -15.16 7.55
CA SER A 164 -9.78 -14.94 8.83
C SER A 164 -10.10 -13.47 9.03
N ARG A 165 -11.20 -13.19 9.71
CA ARG A 165 -11.60 -11.86 10.20
C ARG A 165 -11.62 -11.89 11.72
N LEU A 166 -10.87 -11.02 12.37
CA LEU A 166 -10.71 -11.01 13.83
C LEU A 166 -11.40 -9.83 14.52
N SER A 167 -11.94 -8.89 13.76
CA SER A 167 -12.54 -7.66 14.29
C SER A 167 -13.68 -7.20 13.39
N ASP A 168 -14.60 -6.41 13.93
CA ASP A 168 -15.69 -5.75 13.21
C ASP A 168 -15.40 -4.27 12.94
N VAL A 169 -14.16 -3.79 13.26
CA VAL A 169 -13.71 -2.42 13.00
C VAL A 169 -13.12 -2.37 11.61
N SER A 170 -13.75 -1.66 10.68
CA SER A 170 -13.24 -1.48 9.32
C SER A 170 -12.02 -0.55 9.32
N VAL A 171 -11.25 -0.60 8.24
CA VAL A 171 -10.14 0.35 8.06
C VAL A 171 -10.65 1.78 7.95
N HIS A 172 -11.90 1.97 7.47
CA HIS A 172 -12.55 3.27 7.32
C HIS A 172 -12.93 3.91 8.67
N GLU A 173 -13.32 3.11 9.66
CA GLU A 173 -13.71 3.56 11.01
C GLU A 173 -12.54 4.02 11.86
#